data_14cb93da2e922fe5b7a495d189f50e40
#
_entry.id   14cb93da2e922fe5b7a495d189f50e40
#
_cell.length_a   1.000
_cell.length_b   1.000
_cell.length_c   1.000
_cell.angle_alpha   90.00
_cell.angle_beta   90.00
_cell.angle_gamma   90.00
#
_symmetry.space_group_name_H-M   'P 1'
#
loop_
_entity.id
_entity.type
_entity.pdbx_description
1 polymer ?
#
loop_
_entity_poly.entity_id
_entity_poly.type
_entity_poly.pdbx_seq_one_letter_code
_entity_poly.pdbx_strand_id
1 'polypeptide(L)'
;MFFWHDRRESPSGSLERCFTDSLDGVSEAPFSALNLGLHVGDDERAVRVNRERVSAQLGGVPIAWMDQVHGASVAEVTLADVASGQAGPSADAMVSRDSGLALGVMVADCTPVLLSDDAAGVIGVAHAGRPGMLAGVVPAALEAMRHLGARDISAVLGPSICGRCYEVPREMHDAARQAHPASAAITWTGTPAIDVAAGVASQLADAGVPLEWVPGCTREEPRLYSYRR
;
A
#
# COMPACT_ATOMS: atom_id res chain seq x y z
N MET A 1 -12.46 11.46 -3.59
CA MET A 1 -11.14 11.48 -2.96
C MET A 1 -10.84 10.19 -2.17
N PHE A 2 -11.66 9.76 -1.21
CA PHE A 2 -11.42 8.49 -0.50
C PHE A 2 -12.33 7.39 -1.02
N PHE A 3 -11.75 6.23 -1.36
CA PHE A 3 -12.46 5.00 -1.67
C PHE A 3 -12.92 4.31 -0.37
N TRP A 4 -12.05 4.37 0.65
CA TRP A 4 -12.31 3.90 2.01
C TRP A 4 -11.57 4.79 3.00
N HIS A 5 -12.17 5.05 4.16
CA HIS A 5 -11.61 5.89 5.20
C HIS A 5 -12.10 5.43 6.58
N ASP A 6 -11.17 5.32 7.52
CA ASP A 6 -11.44 4.98 8.92
C ASP A 6 -10.61 5.88 9.82
N ARG A 7 -11.24 6.36 10.89
CA ARG A 7 -10.59 7.17 11.93
C ARG A 7 -10.95 6.61 13.29
N ARG A 8 -9.94 6.40 14.12
CA ARG A 8 -10.09 5.87 15.48
C ARG A 8 -9.31 6.73 16.47
N GLU A 9 -9.92 6.95 17.65
CA GLU A 9 -9.19 7.51 18.77
C GLU A 9 -8.50 6.37 19.52
N SER A 10 -7.23 6.58 19.86
CA SER A 10 -6.40 5.61 20.58
C SER A 10 -5.67 6.27 21.75
N PRO A 11 -5.10 5.48 22.69
CA PRO A 11 -4.31 6.03 23.79
C PRO A 11 -3.09 6.84 23.34
N SER A 12 -2.55 6.57 22.16
CA SER A 12 -1.41 7.27 21.57
C SER A 12 -1.81 8.48 20.72
N GLY A 13 -3.11 8.73 20.54
CA GLY A 13 -3.66 9.80 19.71
C GLY A 13 -4.69 9.30 18.70
N SER A 14 -5.02 10.12 17.72
CA SER A 14 -5.93 9.73 16.64
C SER A 14 -5.17 8.98 15.55
N LEU A 15 -5.66 7.80 15.18
CA LEU A 15 -5.20 7.04 14.01
C LEU A 15 -6.17 7.26 12.86
N GLU A 16 -5.65 7.62 11.69
CA GLU A 16 -6.42 7.79 10.47
C GLU A 16 -5.84 6.91 9.36
N ARG A 17 -6.70 6.14 8.67
CA ARG A 17 -6.33 5.20 7.62
C ARG A 17 -7.24 5.40 6.42
N CYS A 18 -6.69 5.44 5.21
CA CYS A 18 -7.50 5.61 4.02
C CYS A 18 -6.89 4.96 2.79
N PHE A 19 -7.75 4.65 1.82
CA PHE A 19 -7.38 4.41 0.43
C PHE A 19 -8.04 5.48 -0.43
N THR A 20 -7.27 6.16 -1.26
CA THR A 20 -7.81 7.16 -2.20
C THR A 20 -8.47 6.48 -3.40
N ASP A 21 -9.39 7.18 -4.04
CA ASP A 21 -9.84 6.89 -5.40
C ASP A 21 -9.09 7.78 -6.41
N SER A 22 -9.41 7.67 -7.69
CA SER A 22 -8.81 8.47 -8.75
C SER A 22 -9.49 9.82 -8.98
N LEU A 23 -10.51 10.18 -8.19
CA LEU A 23 -11.32 11.38 -8.39
C LEU A 23 -10.78 12.58 -7.62
N ASP A 24 -11.26 13.78 -7.99
CA ASP A 24 -11.00 15.05 -7.28
C ASP A 24 -9.55 15.56 -7.36
N GLY A 25 -8.78 15.09 -8.34
CA GLY A 25 -7.44 15.61 -8.62
C GLY A 25 -7.39 16.67 -9.73
N VAL A 26 -6.17 16.98 -10.17
CA VAL A 26 -5.90 17.97 -11.24
C VAL A 26 -5.11 17.38 -12.40
N SER A 27 -4.68 16.11 -12.32
CA SER A 27 -3.98 15.46 -13.42
C SER A 27 -4.90 15.24 -14.60
N GLU A 28 -4.37 15.45 -15.81
CA GLU A 28 -5.08 15.23 -17.06
C GLU A 28 -4.94 13.77 -17.55
N ALA A 29 -5.67 13.41 -18.58
CA ALA A 29 -5.55 12.09 -19.18
C ALA A 29 -4.11 11.86 -19.72
N PRO A 30 -3.55 10.65 -19.57
CA PRO A 30 -4.18 9.42 -19.09
C PRO A 30 -4.18 9.24 -17.56
N PHE A 31 -3.70 10.22 -16.78
CA PHE A 31 -3.53 10.16 -15.33
C PHE A 31 -4.71 10.74 -14.53
N SER A 32 -5.84 10.99 -15.21
CA SER A 32 -7.01 11.65 -14.59
C SER A 32 -7.56 10.88 -13.37
N ALA A 33 -7.75 11.52 -12.25
CA ALA A 33 -7.47 12.90 -11.90
C ALA A 33 -6.50 13.02 -10.71
N LEU A 34 -6.61 12.14 -9.68
CA LEU A 34 -5.86 12.18 -8.43
C LEU A 34 -4.60 11.28 -8.48
N ASN A 35 -3.78 11.43 -9.53
CA ASN A 35 -2.51 10.71 -9.58
C ASN A 35 -1.54 11.26 -8.52
N LEU A 36 -0.92 10.35 -7.75
CA LEU A 36 0.03 10.65 -6.68
C LEU A 36 1.46 10.20 -7.03
N GLY A 37 1.64 9.51 -8.17
CA GLY A 37 2.91 8.95 -8.61
C GLY A 37 3.72 9.93 -9.46
N LEU A 38 4.92 10.32 -9.00
CA LEU A 38 5.85 11.17 -9.76
C LEU A 38 6.60 10.41 -10.85
N HIS A 39 6.66 9.07 -10.77
CA HIS A 39 7.45 8.21 -11.67
C HIS A 39 6.70 7.70 -12.89
N VAL A 40 5.43 8.06 -13.05
CA VAL A 40 4.58 7.51 -14.13
C VAL A 40 4.55 8.36 -15.40
N GLY A 41 5.20 9.54 -15.39
CA GLY A 41 5.28 10.44 -16.55
C GLY A 41 4.18 11.49 -16.63
N ASP A 42 3.47 11.73 -15.54
CA ASP A 42 2.52 12.85 -15.39
C ASP A 42 3.24 14.20 -15.15
N ASP A 43 2.51 15.32 -15.25
CA ASP A 43 3.03 16.63 -14.84
C ASP A 43 3.32 16.63 -13.32
N GLU A 44 4.59 16.84 -12.97
CA GLU A 44 5.02 16.89 -11.57
C GLU A 44 4.27 17.93 -10.74
N ARG A 45 3.86 19.05 -11.32
CA ARG A 45 3.09 20.10 -10.63
C ARG A 45 1.71 19.59 -10.28
N ALA A 46 1.06 18.90 -11.21
CA ALA A 46 -0.25 18.30 -10.97
C ALA A 46 -0.17 17.25 -9.84
N VAL A 47 0.85 16.39 -9.87
CA VAL A 47 1.07 15.38 -8.82
C VAL A 47 1.31 16.04 -7.46
N ARG A 48 2.11 17.11 -7.38
CA ARG A 48 2.34 17.85 -6.14
C ARG A 48 1.04 18.45 -5.57
N VAL A 49 0.23 19.09 -6.42
CA VAL A 49 -1.09 19.61 -6.03
C VAL A 49 -2.00 18.49 -5.53
N ASN A 50 -1.99 17.33 -6.18
CA ASN A 50 -2.76 16.17 -5.74
C ASN A 50 -2.30 15.68 -4.36
N ARG A 51 -1.00 15.58 -4.11
CA ARG A 51 -0.43 15.20 -2.80
C ARG A 51 -0.79 16.21 -1.71
N GLU A 52 -0.76 17.51 -2.02
CA GLU A 52 -1.19 18.58 -1.10
C GLU A 52 -2.69 18.47 -0.77
N ARG A 53 -3.53 18.13 -1.74
CA ARG A 53 -4.97 17.89 -1.52
C ARG A 53 -5.21 16.72 -0.56
N VAL A 54 -4.49 15.62 -0.74
CA VAL A 54 -4.60 14.47 0.18
C VAL A 54 -4.14 14.86 1.59
N SER A 55 -3.00 15.54 1.72
CA SER A 55 -2.53 16.06 3.02
C SER A 55 -3.57 16.96 3.69
N ALA A 56 -4.14 17.90 2.94
CA ALA A 56 -5.18 18.81 3.45
C ALA A 56 -6.42 18.06 3.99
N GLN A 57 -6.84 17.00 3.30
CA GLN A 57 -7.96 16.15 3.75
C GLN A 57 -7.63 15.36 5.03
N LEU A 58 -6.36 15.09 5.27
CA LEU A 58 -5.83 14.44 6.48
C LEU A 58 -5.43 15.46 7.57
N GLY A 59 -5.97 16.68 7.51
CA GLY A 59 -5.70 17.74 8.51
C GLY A 59 -4.39 18.48 8.29
N GLY A 60 -3.79 18.39 7.11
CA GLY A 60 -2.54 19.09 6.75
C GLY A 60 -1.28 18.41 7.26
N VAL A 61 -1.35 17.15 7.66
CA VAL A 61 -0.17 16.40 8.10
C VAL A 61 0.78 16.13 6.93
N PRO A 62 2.10 16.22 7.13
CA PRO A 62 3.07 15.82 6.14
C PRO A 62 2.95 14.33 5.83
N ILE A 63 3.13 13.95 4.56
CA ILE A 63 3.07 12.57 4.11
C ILE A 63 4.46 12.16 3.60
N ALA A 64 5.03 11.13 4.21
CA ALA A 64 6.22 10.48 3.68
C ALA A 64 5.86 9.58 2.49
N TRP A 65 6.62 9.70 1.42
CA TRP A 65 6.51 8.89 0.21
C TRP A 65 7.81 8.13 -0.01
N MET A 66 7.75 6.96 -0.61
CA MET A 66 8.92 6.16 -0.98
C MET A 66 9.05 5.98 -2.49
N ASP A 67 10.26 5.71 -2.95
CA ASP A 67 10.54 5.22 -4.29
C ASP A 67 10.41 3.68 -4.28
N GLN A 68 9.29 3.18 -4.82
CA GLN A 68 8.89 1.77 -4.76
C GLN A 68 9.59 0.98 -5.88
N VAL A 69 10.35 -0.03 -5.49
CA VAL A 69 11.18 -0.85 -6.39
C VAL A 69 10.72 -2.30 -6.53
N HIS A 70 9.56 -2.63 -5.98
CA HIS A 70 8.96 -3.98 -5.95
C HIS A 70 9.83 -5.01 -5.21
N GLY A 71 10.60 -4.56 -4.22
CA GLY A 71 11.43 -5.39 -3.34
C GLY A 71 10.76 -5.69 -1.99
N ALA A 72 11.59 -5.90 -0.96
CA ALA A 72 11.17 -6.12 0.42
C ALA A 72 11.91 -5.22 1.42
N SER A 73 12.57 -4.16 0.95
CA SER A 73 13.27 -3.21 1.81
C SER A 73 12.27 -2.39 2.61
N VAL A 74 12.60 -2.15 3.88
CA VAL A 74 11.80 -1.34 4.80
C VAL A 74 12.63 -0.16 5.25
N ALA A 75 12.03 1.04 5.26
CA ALA A 75 12.65 2.24 5.81
C ALA A 75 11.90 2.71 7.06
N GLU A 76 12.63 3.03 8.12
CA GLU A 76 12.10 3.85 9.20
C GLU A 76 12.17 5.31 8.77
N VAL A 77 11.08 6.05 8.93
CA VAL A 77 10.96 7.45 8.52
C VAL A 77 10.44 8.32 9.65
N THR A 78 10.93 9.56 9.70
CA THR A 78 10.62 10.55 10.73
C THR A 78 10.07 11.83 10.13
N LEU A 79 9.47 12.68 10.96
CA LEU A 79 9.09 14.04 10.57
C LEU A 79 10.31 14.86 10.07
N ALA A 80 11.49 14.63 10.64
CA ALA A 80 12.72 15.32 10.24
C ALA A 80 13.14 14.94 8.81
N ASP A 81 12.96 13.67 8.42
CA ASP A 81 13.26 13.22 7.06
C ASP A 81 12.38 13.93 6.05
N VAL A 82 11.07 14.03 6.31
CA VAL A 82 10.13 14.74 5.43
C VAL A 82 10.43 16.24 5.40
N ALA A 83 10.71 16.85 6.54
CA ALA A 83 11.03 18.28 6.63
C ALA A 83 12.35 18.64 5.93
N SER A 84 13.27 17.71 5.77
CA SER A 84 14.54 17.92 5.06
C SER A 84 14.35 18.17 3.55
N GLY A 85 13.19 17.81 2.99
CA GLY A 85 12.89 17.92 1.56
C GLY A 85 13.68 16.93 0.70
N GLN A 86 14.35 15.95 1.29
CA GLN A 86 15.06 14.91 0.55
C GLN A 86 14.08 13.99 -0.18
N ALA A 87 14.55 13.34 -1.23
CA ALA A 87 13.80 12.29 -1.91
C ALA A 87 13.48 11.17 -0.92
N GLY A 88 12.29 10.56 -1.07
CA GLY A 88 11.89 9.44 -0.23
C GLY A 88 12.85 8.24 -0.37
N PRO A 89 12.87 7.34 0.62
CA PRO A 89 13.74 6.17 0.59
C PRO A 89 13.37 5.23 -0.55
N SER A 90 14.37 4.57 -1.14
CA SER A 90 14.14 3.45 -2.07
C SER A 90 13.78 2.21 -1.25
N ALA A 91 12.48 1.95 -1.13
CA ALA A 91 11.92 0.89 -0.28
C ALA A 91 10.52 0.50 -0.77
N ASP A 92 10.00 -0.60 -0.26
CA ASP A 92 8.63 -1.05 -0.52
C ASP A 92 7.79 -1.16 0.76
N ALA A 93 8.36 -0.76 1.90
CA ALA A 93 7.63 -0.52 3.12
C ALA A 93 8.26 0.64 3.91
N MET A 94 7.43 1.33 4.67
CA MET A 94 7.86 2.36 5.62
C MET A 94 7.19 2.12 6.96
N VAL A 95 7.93 2.45 8.04
CA VAL A 95 7.43 2.42 9.41
C VAL A 95 7.78 3.71 10.13
N SER A 96 6.96 4.12 11.10
CA SER A 96 7.23 5.32 11.91
C SER A 96 6.58 5.23 13.29
N ARG A 97 7.16 6.00 14.24
CA ARG A 97 6.56 6.30 15.55
C ARG A 97 6.19 7.77 15.71
N ASP A 98 6.45 8.58 14.72
CA ASP A 98 6.21 10.01 14.82
C ASP A 98 4.73 10.34 14.70
N SER A 99 4.16 10.90 15.76
CA SER A 99 2.81 11.48 15.72
C SER A 99 2.78 12.71 14.82
N GLY A 100 1.71 12.86 14.04
CA GLY A 100 1.58 13.96 13.08
C GLY A 100 2.34 13.71 11.76
N LEU A 101 2.75 12.49 11.51
CA LEU A 101 3.28 12.03 10.23
C LEU A 101 2.32 11.00 9.60
N ALA A 102 2.06 11.13 8.32
CA ALA A 102 1.39 10.09 7.53
C ALA A 102 2.40 9.36 6.63
N LEU A 103 2.13 8.07 6.36
CA LEU A 103 2.89 7.26 5.43
C LEU A 103 2.05 6.97 4.19
N GLY A 104 2.60 7.20 3.00
CA GLY A 104 1.91 6.99 1.73
C GLY A 104 2.53 5.87 0.89
N VAL A 105 1.68 4.96 0.41
CA VAL A 105 2.03 3.92 -0.58
C VAL A 105 1.19 4.10 -1.82
N MET A 106 1.82 4.01 -3.00
CA MET A 106 1.17 4.22 -4.30
C MET A 106 0.98 2.89 -5.00
N VAL A 107 -0.23 2.62 -5.47
CA VAL A 107 -0.57 1.38 -6.16
C VAL A 107 -1.44 1.62 -7.38
N ALA A 108 -1.23 0.79 -8.39
CA ALA A 108 -2.11 0.58 -9.53
C ALA A 108 -2.00 -0.91 -9.86
N ASP A 109 -2.86 -1.73 -9.25
CA ASP A 109 -2.92 -3.19 -9.23
C ASP A 109 -2.19 -3.88 -8.08
N CYS A 110 -1.02 -3.41 -7.61
CA CYS A 110 -0.34 -3.97 -6.45
C CYS A 110 -1.20 -3.85 -5.18
N THR A 111 -0.92 -4.67 -4.17
CA THR A 111 -1.70 -4.70 -2.92
C THR A 111 -1.12 -3.70 -1.91
N PRO A 112 -1.86 -2.65 -1.53
CA PRO A 112 -1.46 -1.76 -0.45
C PRO A 112 -1.81 -2.38 0.90
N VAL A 113 -0.90 -2.31 1.85
CA VAL A 113 -1.08 -2.79 3.23
C VAL A 113 -0.86 -1.65 4.19
N LEU A 114 -1.85 -1.35 5.02
CA LEU A 114 -1.74 -0.42 6.13
C LEU A 114 -1.59 -1.23 7.41
N LEU A 115 -0.61 -0.87 8.23
CA LEU A 115 -0.27 -1.54 9.49
C LEU A 115 -0.32 -0.54 10.64
N SER A 116 -0.84 -0.93 11.78
CA SER A 116 -0.83 -0.10 12.99
C SER A 116 -0.78 -0.93 14.27
N ASP A 117 -0.09 -0.39 15.26
CA ASP A 117 -0.26 -0.73 16.68
C ASP A 117 -0.69 0.55 17.39
N ASP A 118 -1.99 0.64 17.69
CA ASP A 118 -2.61 1.85 18.23
C ASP A 118 -2.10 2.15 19.66
N ALA A 119 -1.77 1.13 20.43
CA ALA A 119 -1.27 1.30 21.79
C ALA A 119 0.19 1.77 21.83
N ALA A 120 1.02 1.24 20.92
CA ALA A 120 2.42 1.61 20.83
C ALA A 120 2.64 2.91 20.03
N GLY A 121 1.63 3.41 19.31
CA GLY A 121 1.74 4.55 18.41
C GLY A 121 2.69 4.28 17.25
N VAL A 122 2.74 3.04 16.75
CA VAL A 122 3.58 2.64 15.61
C VAL A 122 2.70 2.40 14.40
N ILE A 123 3.05 3.03 13.29
CA ILE A 123 2.38 2.87 12.01
C ILE A 123 3.33 2.32 10.95
N GLY A 124 2.77 1.64 9.95
CA GLY A 124 3.51 1.12 8.81
C GLY A 124 2.65 1.05 7.56
N VAL A 125 3.32 1.11 6.41
CA VAL A 125 2.72 0.84 5.11
C VAL A 125 3.60 -0.10 4.31
N ALA A 126 3.00 -0.97 3.49
CA ALA A 126 3.76 -1.80 2.57
C ALA A 126 3.12 -1.83 1.17
N HIS A 127 3.98 -1.77 0.16
CA HIS A 127 3.66 -1.98 -1.24
C HIS A 127 3.93 -3.46 -1.59
N ALA A 128 2.90 -4.26 -1.60
CA ALA A 128 3.02 -5.65 -1.98
C ALA A 128 2.64 -5.86 -3.46
N GLY A 129 3.58 -5.63 -4.35
CA GLY A 129 3.53 -6.19 -5.70
C GLY A 129 3.86 -7.68 -5.67
N ARG A 130 3.67 -8.39 -6.79
CA ARG A 130 4.02 -9.83 -6.87
C ARG A 130 5.46 -10.13 -6.39
N PRO A 131 6.50 -9.41 -6.87
CA PRO A 131 7.87 -9.68 -6.41
C PRO A 131 8.06 -9.38 -4.92
N GLY A 132 7.51 -8.27 -4.42
CA GLY A 132 7.59 -7.88 -3.01
C GLY A 132 6.89 -8.86 -2.07
N MET A 133 5.71 -9.36 -2.45
CA MET A 133 5.01 -10.42 -1.71
C MET A 133 5.85 -11.69 -1.64
N LEU A 134 6.42 -12.12 -2.77
CA LEU A 134 7.29 -13.31 -2.82
C LEU A 134 8.58 -13.13 -2.01
N ALA A 135 9.14 -11.92 -1.98
CA ALA A 135 10.33 -11.57 -1.21
C ALA A 135 10.05 -11.30 0.29
N GLY A 136 8.78 -11.25 0.71
CA GLY A 136 8.41 -11.12 2.10
C GLY A 136 8.38 -9.67 2.62
N VAL A 137 7.94 -8.70 1.81
CA VAL A 137 7.83 -7.29 2.22
C VAL A 137 6.96 -7.08 3.46
N VAL A 138 5.86 -7.85 3.58
CA VAL A 138 4.96 -7.73 4.74
C VAL A 138 5.59 -8.29 6.01
N PRO A 139 6.14 -9.52 6.04
CA PRO A 139 6.93 -9.98 7.18
C PRO A 139 8.04 -9.02 7.60
N ALA A 140 8.77 -8.44 6.63
CA ALA A 140 9.84 -7.47 6.92
C ALA A 140 9.29 -6.19 7.57
N ALA A 141 8.15 -5.66 7.08
CA ALA A 141 7.49 -4.50 7.70
C ALA A 141 7.03 -4.79 9.13
N LEU A 142 6.44 -5.98 9.38
CA LEU A 142 6.04 -6.39 10.74
C LEU A 142 7.24 -6.50 11.69
N GLU A 143 8.37 -7.02 11.21
CA GLU A 143 9.61 -7.08 11.99
C GLU A 143 10.11 -5.68 12.34
N ALA A 144 10.16 -4.77 11.37
CA ALA A 144 10.56 -3.38 11.59
C ALA A 144 9.63 -2.68 12.62
N MET A 145 8.31 -2.86 12.53
CA MET A 145 7.37 -2.32 13.52
C MET A 145 7.65 -2.89 14.92
N ARG A 146 7.93 -4.19 15.04
CA ARG A 146 8.28 -4.81 16.32
C ARG A 146 9.58 -4.26 16.90
N HIS A 147 10.58 -3.95 16.09
CA HIS A 147 11.79 -3.26 16.52
C HIS A 147 11.49 -1.86 17.07
N LEU A 148 10.48 -1.17 16.53
CA LEU A 148 9.97 0.09 17.05
C LEU A 148 9.09 -0.06 18.31
N GLY A 149 8.88 -1.27 18.80
CA GLY A 149 8.15 -1.55 20.02
C GLY A 149 6.67 -1.95 19.82
N ALA A 150 6.21 -2.14 18.59
CA ALA A 150 4.87 -2.65 18.33
C ALA A 150 4.72 -4.11 18.82
N ARG A 151 3.55 -4.44 19.37
CA ARG A 151 3.20 -5.76 19.89
C ARG A 151 1.85 -6.26 19.40
N ASP A 152 0.88 -5.37 19.30
CA ASP A 152 -0.50 -5.66 18.92
C ASP A 152 -0.82 -5.06 17.55
N ILE A 153 -0.06 -5.50 16.54
CA ILE A 153 -0.18 -5.00 15.18
C ILE A 153 -1.49 -5.50 14.55
N SER A 154 -2.21 -4.60 13.89
CA SER A 154 -3.35 -4.90 13.02
C SER A 154 -3.06 -4.43 11.59
N ALA A 155 -3.72 -5.07 10.62
CA ALA A 155 -3.53 -4.77 9.20
C ALA A 155 -4.86 -4.42 8.51
N VAL A 156 -4.78 -3.53 7.50
CA VAL A 156 -5.85 -3.30 6.53
C VAL A 156 -5.28 -3.53 5.14
N LEU A 157 -5.86 -4.48 4.39
CA LEU A 157 -5.58 -4.65 2.97
C LEU A 157 -6.51 -3.77 2.15
N GLY A 158 -5.93 -3.02 1.21
CA GLY A 158 -6.69 -2.21 0.28
C GLY A 158 -7.02 -2.90 -1.04
N PRO A 159 -7.79 -2.21 -1.89
CA PRO A 159 -8.11 -2.67 -3.23
C PRO A 159 -6.86 -2.94 -4.06
N SER A 160 -6.87 -4.02 -4.80
CA SER A 160 -5.79 -4.46 -5.69
C SER A 160 -6.36 -5.26 -6.86
N ILE A 161 -5.55 -5.63 -7.83
CA ILE A 161 -6.02 -6.52 -8.89
C ILE A 161 -6.30 -7.91 -8.30
N CYS A 162 -7.50 -8.44 -8.52
CA CYS A 162 -7.87 -9.75 -7.98
C CYS A 162 -7.27 -10.90 -8.79
N GLY A 163 -7.19 -12.08 -8.19
CA GLY A 163 -6.68 -13.29 -8.84
C GLY A 163 -7.46 -13.74 -10.07
N ARG A 164 -8.68 -13.21 -10.31
CA ARG A 164 -9.46 -13.46 -11.53
C ARG A 164 -9.05 -12.57 -12.70
N CYS A 165 -8.37 -11.45 -12.40
CA CYS A 165 -7.97 -10.44 -13.38
C CYS A 165 -6.46 -10.38 -13.62
N TYR A 166 -5.64 -10.91 -12.70
CA TYR A 166 -4.18 -10.85 -12.80
C TYR A 166 -3.60 -12.11 -13.47
N GLU A 167 -3.86 -12.23 -14.76
CA GLU A 167 -3.26 -13.27 -15.61
C GLU A 167 -1.74 -13.13 -15.68
N VAL A 168 -1.05 -14.26 -15.59
CA VAL A 168 0.41 -14.35 -15.66
C VAL A 168 0.84 -15.58 -16.47
N PRO A 169 2.08 -15.61 -16.99
CA PRO A 169 2.66 -16.82 -17.56
C PRO A 169 2.64 -17.99 -16.55
N ARG A 170 2.46 -19.21 -17.05
CA ARG A 170 2.39 -20.44 -16.23
C ARG A 170 3.59 -20.58 -15.29
N GLU A 171 4.79 -20.26 -15.76
CA GLU A 171 5.99 -20.32 -14.94
C GLU A 171 5.93 -19.40 -13.72
N MET A 172 5.39 -18.18 -13.89
CA MET A 172 5.20 -17.25 -12.76
C MET A 172 4.14 -17.75 -11.77
N HIS A 173 3.04 -18.31 -12.29
CA HIS A 173 2.00 -18.93 -11.46
C HIS A 173 2.58 -20.08 -10.64
N ASP A 174 3.32 -21.00 -11.28
CA ASP A 174 3.85 -22.19 -10.62
C ASP A 174 4.90 -21.80 -9.56
N ALA A 175 5.75 -20.81 -9.83
CA ALA A 175 6.71 -20.28 -8.86
C ALA A 175 6.00 -19.65 -7.65
N ALA A 176 4.96 -18.83 -7.90
CA ALA A 176 4.17 -18.22 -6.83
C ALA A 176 3.44 -19.28 -6.00
N ARG A 177 2.84 -20.28 -6.65
CA ARG A 177 2.16 -21.40 -5.98
C ARG A 177 3.12 -22.22 -5.10
N GLN A 178 4.35 -22.39 -5.53
CA GLN A 178 5.36 -23.14 -4.76
C GLN A 178 5.78 -22.35 -3.51
N ALA A 179 6.02 -21.04 -3.65
CA ALA A 179 6.48 -20.19 -2.54
C ALA A 179 5.34 -19.82 -1.57
N HIS A 180 4.17 -19.46 -2.11
CA HIS A 180 3.00 -19.01 -1.37
C HIS A 180 1.73 -19.62 -1.99
N PRO A 181 1.33 -20.85 -1.60
CA PRO A 181 0.20 -21.56 -2.20
C PRO A 181 -1.11 -20.78 -2.23
N ALA A 182 -1.35 -19.95 -1.21
CA ALA A 182 -2.54 -19.11 -1.12
C ALA A 182 -2.65 -18.06 -2.25
N SER A 183 -1.54 -17.71 -2.91
CA SER A 183 -1.53 -16.76 -4.03
C SER A 183 -1.88 -17.39 -5.38
N ALA A 184 -1.98 -18.74 -5.47
CA ALA A 184 -2.31 -19.41 -6.72
C ALA A 184 -3.77 -19.15 -7.12
N ALA A 185 -3.99 -18.69 -8.33
CA ALA A 185 -5.31 -18.34 -8.84
C ALA A 185 -5.48 -18.76 -10.31
N ILE A 186 -6.73 -18.70 -10.77
CA ILE A 186 -7.10 -18.94 -12.17
C ILE A 186 -8.04 -17.81 -12.60
N THR A 187 -7.83 -17.26 -13.78
CA THR A 187 -8.68 -16.21 -14.33
C THR A 187 -10.08 -16.69 -14.66
N TRP A 188 -10.98 -15.76 -15.01
CA TRP A 188 -12.32 -16.08 -15.52
C TRP A 188 -12.32 -16.95 -16.79
N THR A 189 -11.22 -16.91 -17.57
CA THR A 189 -11.05 -17.69 -18.81
C THR A 189 -10.31 -19.01 -18.61
N GLY A 190 -9.93 -19.34 -17.35
CA GLY A 190 -9.25 -20.58 -17.02
C GLY A 190 -7.71 -20.54 -17.21
N THR A 191 -7.13 -19.35 -17.41
CA THR A 191 -5.68 -19.18 -17.53
C THR A 191 -4.99 -19.01 -16.18
N PRO A 192 -3.68 -19.31 -16.07
CA PRO A 192 -2.91 -19.11 -14.83
C PRO A 192 -2.94 -17.67 -14.36
N ALA A 193 -3.13 -17.47 -13.06
CA ALA A 193 -3.21 -16.16 -12.43
C ALA A 193 -2.58 -16.17 -11.04
N ILE A 194 -2.34 -14.98 -10.50
CA ILE A 194 -1.84 -14.80 -9.13
C ILE A 194 -2.79 -13.87 -8.38
N ASP A 195 -3.14 -14.23 -7.15
CA ASP A 195 -3.83 -13.38 -6.18
C ASP A 195 -2.81 -12.91 -5.13
N VAL A 196 -2.25 -11.72 -5.36
CA VAL A 196 -1.24 -11.16 -4.46
C VAL A 196 -1.85 -10.86 -3.10
N ALA A 197 -3.08 -10.34 -3.07
CA ALA A 197 -3.77 -10.03 -1.83
C ALA A 197 -4.03 -11.28 -0.97
N ALA A 198 -4.42 -12.41 -1.58
CA ALA A 198 -4.56 -13.67 -0.87
C ALA A 198 -3.20 -14.18 -0.31
N GLY A 199 -2.11 -14.01 -1.08
CA GLY A 199 -0.76 -14.31 -0.60
C GLY A 199 -0.37 -13.46 0.61
N VAL A 200 -0.62 -12.14 0.56
CA VAL A 200 -0.38 -11.22 1.68
C VAL A 200 -1.25 -11.57 2.89
N ALA A 201 -2.53 -11.87 2.68
CA ALA A 201 -3.43 -12.27 3.76
C ALA A 201 -2.94 -13.54 4.47
N SER A 202 -2.40 -14.52 3.72
CA SER A 202 -1.77 -15.70 4.31
C SER A 202 -0.54 -15.35 5.15
N GLN A 203 0.34 -14.46 4.68
CA GLN A 203 1.51 -14.01 5.44
C GLN A 203 1.12 -13.31 6.75
N LEU A 204 0.07 -12.49 6.73
CA LEU A 204 -0.47 -11.84 7.94
C LEU A 204 -1.06 -12.87 8.91
N ALA A 205 -1.82 -13.84 8.40
CA ALA A 205 -2.39 -14.92 9.21
C ALA A 205 -1.30 -15.78 9.88
N ASP A 206 -0.25 -16.14 9.15
CA ASP A 206 0.90 -16.90 9.67
C ASP A 206 1.65 -16.11 10.75
N ALA A 207 1.66 -14.77 10.67
CA ALA A 207 2.22 -13.87 11.67
C ALA A 207 1.28 -13.59 12.86
N GLY A 208 0.05 -14.11 12.84
CA GLY A 208 -0.98 -13.88 13.86
C GLY A 208 -1.53 -12.45 13.88
N VAL A 209 -1.45 -11.72 12.74
CA VAL A 209 -1.88 -10.33 12.63
C VAL A 209 -3.34 -10.27 12.19
N PRO A 210 -4.25 -9.65 12.96
CA PRO A 210 -5.63 -9.43 12.57
C PRO A 210 -5.72 -8.59 11.28
N LEU A 211 -6.61 -8.99 10.38
CA LEU A 211 -6.76 -8.39 9.07
C LEU A 211 -8.19 -7.89 8.83
N GLU A 212 -8.32 -6.63 8.45
CA GLU A 212 -9.48 -6.07 7.76
C GLU A 212 -9.18 -6.02 6.26
N TRP A 213 -10.09 -6.49 5.42
CA TRP A 213 -9.94 -6.46 3.97
C TRP A 213 -10.97 -5.55 3.34
N VAL A 214 -10.51 -4.44 2.75
CA VAL A 214 -11.34 -3.53 1.97
C VAL A 214 -11.47 -4.10 0.55
N PRO A 215 -12.66 -4.58 0.14
CA PRO A 215 -12.81 -5.23 -1.15
C PRO A 215 -12.72 -4.23 -2.31
N GLY A 216 -12.20 -4.69 -3.45
CA GLY A 216 -12.16 -3.94 -4.70
C GLY A 216 -11.11 -4.53 -5.65
N CYS A 217 -11.52 -4.75 -6.91
CA CYS A 217 -10.59 -5.09 -7.97
C CYS A 217 -10.24 -3.83 -8.76
N THR A 218 -8.98 -3.43 -8.77
CA THR A 218 -8.54 -2.21 -9.46
C THR A 218 -8.82 -2.25 -10.96
N ARG A 219 -8.80 -3.44 -11.58
CA ARG A 219 -9.12 -3.61 -13.00
C ARG A 219 -10.62 -3.42 -13.30
N GLU A 220 -11.49 -3.75 -12.35
CA GLU A 220 -12.95 -3.74 -12.53
C GLU A 220 -13.61 -2.48 -11.98
N GLU A 221 -13.01 -1.84 -10.97
CA GLU A 221 -13.51 -0.61 -10.34
C GLU A 221 -12.96 0.64 -11.06
N PRO A 222 -13.81 1.38 -11.81
CA PRO A 222 -13.35 2.52 -12.60
C PRO A 222 -12.78 3.69 -11.78
N ARG A 223 -13.12 3.79 -10.49
CA ARG A 223 -12.61 4.82 -9.60
C ARG A 223 -11.20 4.52 -9.06
N LEU A 224 -10.60 3.38 -9.41
CA LEU A 224 -9.25 3.02 -8.97
C LEU A 224 -8.29 2.98 -10.17
N TYR A 225 -7.04 3.35 -9.94
CA TYR A 225 -6.02 3.18 -10.97
C TYR A 225 -5.68 1.72 -11.20
N SER A 226 -5.47 1.35 -12.46
CA SER A 226 -5.03 0.02 -12.84
C SER A 226 -4.06 0.08 -14.02
N TYR A 227 -2.91 -0.55 -13.86
CA TYR A 227 -1.93 -0.72 -14.93
C TYR A 227 -2.40 -1.73 -15.98
N ARG A 228 -3.26 -2.68 -15.56
CA ARG A 228 -3.79 -3.76 -16.42
C ARG A 228 -5.08 -3.41 -17.16
N ARG A 229 -5.71 -2.28 -16.85
CA ARG A 229 -6.87 -1.75 -17.57
C ARG A 229 -6.41 -0.83 -18.69
#